data_dcb194758474703f467f8f4cab881563
#
_entry.id   dcb194758474703f467f8f4cab881563
#
_cell.length_a   1.000
_cell.length_b   1.000
_cell.length_c   1.000
_cell.angle_alpha   90.00
_cell.angle_beta   90.00
_cell.angle_gamma   90.00
#
_symmetry.space_group_name_H-M   'P 1'
#
loop_
_entity.id
_entity.type
_entity.pdbx_description
1 polymer ?
#
loop_
_entity_poly.entity_id
_entity_poly.type
_entity_poly.pdbx_seq_one_letter_code
_entity_poly.pdbx_strand_id
1 'polypeptide(L)'
;MSWFKRIRVSNTSRVVALSSMLAFGIQIAFALLMLRLFTPQQVGEFSVISQIGFFWMTLALAQTPLSLLANQHIPAHSAAKQAWHASAMRALGLLPVAALAIGFSQLSMWPTMLWVLLLAFCQMGWMLAQSLTLRAGSSWQQAAVRVLPPLTAASTALIGALFGSWMAWTGPTLVLSALIGYAVGAAWLIPAWRERKEPNPNEQALSVERPAQESVKHAPPSDPRSATLRMAHTLADALLATAIIVVWQRLYGAEETGWMTALLRVLGFLPAVVHMAWAQVALAQGRHTQTSQTALANPWWLGLAAFACVIVLGLSCAVALYQKWLDPRWHGVWAYIAPLVLWQGSACLSAAFSHRPFQTKSARGYSWACIALGLLQALVLFAPIGLAQPIEAEQHMAAFALMSSLGLLALAVWMARLR
;
A
#
# COMPACT_ATOMS: atom_id res chain seq x y z
N MET A 1 -25.81 -12.32 24.16
CA MET A 1 -26.11 -12.29 22.71
C MET A 1 -26.63 -10.92 22.23
N SER A 2 -26.27 -9.79 22.89
CA SER A 2 -26.73 -8.42 22.56
C SER A 2 -25.63 -7.49 21.99
N TRP A 3 -24.47 -8.02 21.70
CA TRP A 3 -23.27 -7.23 21.32
C TRP A 3 -23.28 -6.71 19.87
N PHE A 4 -24.03 -7.33 18.97
CA PHE A 4 -24.06 -6.98 17.54
C PHE A 4 -25.08 -5.90 17.15
N LYS A 5 -25.89 -5.36 18.08
CA LYS A 5 -27.06 -4.53 17.75
C LYS A 5 -26.81 -3.02 17.64
N ARG A 6 -25.62 -2.45 17.81
CA ARG A 6 -25.44 -0.98 17.88
C ARG A 6 -24.50 -0.30 16.91
N ILE A 7 -23.87 -1.00 15.97
CA ILE A 7 -23.12 -0.31 14.92
C ILE A 7 -24.00 -0.32 13.66
N ARG A 8 -24.79 0.72 13.45
CA ARG A 8 -25.36 1.01 12.12
C ARG A 8 -24.23 1.50 11.22
N VAL A 9 -23.34 0.60 10.82
CA VAL A 9 -22.39 0.83 9.73
C VAL A 9 -23.22 1.00 8.48
N SER A 10 -23.03 2.10 7.74
CA SER A 10 -23.76 2.33 6.50
C SER A 10 -23.51 1.16 5.55
N ASN A 11 -24.48 0.81 4.71
CA ASN A 11 -24.32 -0.28 3.74
C ASN A 11 -23.08 -0.07 2.85
N THR A 12 -22.79 1.17 2.49
CA THR A 12 -21.58 1.56 1.74
C THR A 12 -20.29 1.17 2.47
N SER A 13 -20.18 1.49 3.77
CA SER A 13 -18.97 1.15 4.55
C SER A 13 -18.76 -0.36 4.68
N ARG A 14 -19.85 -1.14 4.78
CA ARG A 14 -19.79 -2.61 4.81
C ARG A 14 -19.32 -3.18 3.47
N VAL A 15 -19.86 -2.69 2.37
CA VAL A 15 -19.48 -3.13 1.02
C VAL A 15 -18.01 -2.81 0.75
N VAL A 16 -17.55 -1.61 1.10
CA VAL A 16 -16.15 -1.20 0.96
C VAL A 16 -15.22 -2.08 1.80
N ALA A 17 -15.57 -2.35 3.05
CA ALA A 17 -14.77 -3.20 3.93
C ALA A 17 -14.68 -4.64 3.40
N LEU A 18 -15.82 -5.26 3.09
CA LEU A 18 -15.87 -6.64 2.59
C LEU A 18 -15.16 -6.79 1.25
N SER A 19 -15.36 -5.87 0.30
CA SER A 19 -14.68 -5.90 -0.99
C SER A 19 -13.16 -5.71 -0.86
N SER A 20 -12.73 -4.86 0.07
CA SER A 20 -11.30 -4.69 0.36
C SER A 20 -10.71 -5.96 0.98
N MET A 21 -11.40 -6.59 1.93
CA MET A 21 -10.95 -7.88 2.52
C MET A 21 -10.88 -8.99 1.46
N LEU A 22 -11.86 -9.06 0.55
CA LEU A 22 -11.83 -10.03 -0.54
C LEU A 22 -10.67 -9.76 -1.50
N ALA A 23 -10.45 -8.50 -1.89
CA ALA A 23 -9.32 -8.12 -2.73
C ALA A 23 -7.97 -8.48 -2.08
N PHE A 24 -7.84 -8.26 -0.78
CA PHE A 24 -6.67 -8.70 -0.01
C PHE A 24 -6.51 -10.22 0.01
N GLY A 25 -7.59 -10.96 0.23
CA GLY A 25 -7.57 -12.42 0.19
C GLY A 25 -7.07 -12.96 -1.15
N ILE A 26 -7.53 -12.36 -2.27
CA ILE A 26 -7.06 -12.68 -3.62
C ILE A 26 -5.55 -12.38 -3.76
N GLN A 27 -5.08 -11.25 -3.25
CA GLN A 27 -3.66 -10.88 -3.32
C GLN A 27 -2.76 -11.84 -2.51
N ILE A 28 -3.21 -12.28 -1.33
CA ILE A 28 -2.47 -13.29 -0.53
C ILE A 28 -2.45 -14.63 -1.26
N ALA A 29 -3.59 -15.10 -1.73
CA ALA A 29 -3.65 -16.35 -2.49
C ALA A 29 -2.73 -16.29 -3.72
N PHE A 30 -2.73 -15.16 -4.43
CA PHE A 30 -1.84 -14.95 -5.55
C PHE A 30 -0.37 -14.90 -5.14
N ALA A 31 -0.02 -14.26 -4.02
CA ALA A 31 1.36 -14.23 -3.51
C ALA A 31 1.87 -15.64 -3.19
N LEU A 32 1.03 -16.50 -2.62
CA LEU A 32 1.37 -17.90 -2.36
C LEU A 32 1.52 -18.71 -3.65
N LEU A 33 0.63 -18.49 -4.65
CA LEU A 33 0.73 -19.13 -5.96
C LEU A 33 2.00 -18.70 -6.73
N MET A 34 2.42 -17.44 -6.58
CA MET A 34 3.65 -16.96 -7.22
C MET A 34 4.88 -17.77 -6.78
N LEU A 35 4.98 -18.18 -5.52
CA LEU A 35 6.08 -19.01 -5.01
C LEU A 35 6.16 -20.38 -5.69
N ARG A 36 5.07 -20.85 -6.28
CA ARG A 36 5.02 -22.13 -6.97
C ARG A 36 5.18 -22.01 -8.48
N LEU A 37 4.73 -20.92 -9.06
CA LEU A 37 4.61 -20.76 -10.51
C LEU A 37 5.77 -19.98 -11.15
N PHE A 38 6.41 -19.12 -10.39
CA PHE A 38 7.44 -18.21 -10.91
C PHE A 38 8.78 -18.42 -10.20
N THR A 39 9.85 -18.03 -10.89
CA THR A 39 11.18 -18.06 -10.30
C THR A 39 11.41 -16.87 -9.37
N PRO A 40 12.31 -16.98 -8.39
CA PRO A 40 12.69 -15.84 -7.55
C PRO A 40 13.15 -14.64 -8.38
N GLN A 41 13.96 -14.86 -9.41
CA GLN A 41 14.42 -13.82 -10.32
C GLN A 41 13.25 -13.05 -10.96
N GLN A 42 12.24 -13.76 -11.51
CA GLN A 42 11.05 -13.11 -12.11
C GLN A 42 10.27 -12.30 -11.10
N VAL A 43 10.14 -12.82 -9.87
CA VAL A 43 9.46 -12.11 -8.77
C VAL A 43 10.27 -10.89 -8.33
N GLY A 44 11.59 -10.98 -8.28
CA GLY A 44 12.50 -9.87 -7.95
C GLY A 44 12.40 -8.74 -8.96
N GLU A 45 12.60 -9.03 -10.26
CA GLU A 45 12.47 -8.03 -11.33
C GLU A 45 11.09 -7.36 -11.33
N PHE A 46 10.02 -8.15 -11.22
CA PHE A 46 8.67 -7.62 -11.09
C PHE A 46 8.51 -6.72 -9.86
N SER A 47 9.10 -7.10 -8.74
CA SER A 47 9.01 -6.33 -7.50
C SER A 47 9.67 -4.97 -7.62
N VAL A 48 10.84 -4.89 -8.26
CA VAL A 48 11.54 -3.62 -8.53
C VAL A 48 10.69 -2.73 -9.45
N ILE A 49 10.23 -3.27 -10.58
CA ILE A 49 9.44 -2.54 -11.58
C ILE A 49 8.13 -2.02 -10.94
N SER A 50 7.41 -2.89 -10.24
CA SER A 50 6.14 -2.52 -9.62
C SER A 50 6.30 -1.52 -8.48
N GLN A 51 7.38 -1.62 -7.71
CA GLN A 51 7.64 -0.70 -6.61
C GLN A 51 8.06 0.70 -7.07
N ILE A 52 8.92 0.78 -8.10
CA ILE A 52 9.27 2.08 -8.71
C ILE A 52 8.01 2.72 -9.31
N GLY A 53 7.18 1.94 -10.02
CA GLY A 53 5.90 2.41 -10.56
C GLY A 53 4.95 2.91 -9.49
N PHE A 54 4.82 2.17 -8.38
CA PHE A 54 4.01 2.56 -7.22
C PHE A 54 4.50 3.86 -6.57
N PHE A 55 5.80 4.00 -6.35
CA PHE A 55 6.39 5.20 -5.78
C PHE A 55 6.15 6.42 -6.67
N TRP A 56 6.44 6.28 -7.96
CA TRP A 56 6.24 7.35 -8.94
C TRP A 56 4.76 7.77 -9.03
N MET A 57 3.85 6.80 -9.11
CA MET A 57 2.42 7.03 -9.08
C MET A 57 1.98 7.75 -7.79
N THR A 58 2.50 7.32 -6.63
CA THR A 58 2.17 7.93 -5.33
C THR A 58 2.57 9.41 -5.29
N LEU A 59 3.76 9.75 -5.79
CA LEU A 59 4.21 11.13 -5.92
C LEU A 59 3.34 11.94 -6.89
N ALA A 60 2.99 11.36 -8.03
CA ALA A 60 2.17 12.00 -9.05
C ALA A 60 0.74 12.27 -8.56
N LEU A 61 0.15 11.34 -7.85
CA LEU A 61 -1.18 11.50 -7.25
C LEU A 61 -1.14 12.50 -6.10
N ALA A 62 -0.11 12.47 -5.25
CA ALA A 62 -0.06 13.26 -4.03
C ALA A 62 -1.38 13.14 -3.23
N GLN A 63 -2.07 14.25 -2.97
CA GLN A 63 -3.36 14.28 -2.27
C GLN A 63 -4.58 14.34 -3.21
N THR A 64 -4.39 14.16 -4.51
CA THR A 64 -5.47 14.28 -5.51
C THR A 64 -6.67 13.35 -5.25
N PRO A 65 -6.50 12.07 -4.83
CA PRO A 65 -7.62 11.21 -4.49
C PRO A 65 -8.47 11.76 -3.34
N LEU A 66 -7.85 12.36 -2.33
CA LEU A 66 -8.54 12.98 -1.20
C LEU A 66 -9.24 14.27 -1.61
N SER A 67 -8.61 15.10 -2.44
CA SER A 67 -9.24 16.33 -2.96
C SER A 67 -10.45 16.02 -3.83
N LEU A 68 -10.40 14.92 -4.61
CA LEU A 68 -11.53 14.44 -5.39
C LEU A 68 -12.74 14.06 -4.52
N LEU A 69 -12.49 13.50 -3.34
CA LEU A 69 -13.55 13.16 -2.38
C LEU A 69 -14.07 14.39 -1.62
N ALA A 70 -13.20 15.35 -1.31
CA ALA A 70 -13.53 16.53 -0.50
C ALA A 70 -14.30 17.59 -1.28
N ASN A 71 -13.96 17.81 -2.56
CA ASN A 71 -14.54 18.88 -3.40
C ASN A 71 -15.88 18.45 -4.00
N GLN A 72 -16.95 18.54 -3.23
CA GLN A 72 -18.30 18.14 -3.67
C GLN A 72 -19.00 19.22 -4.56
N HIS A 73 -18.46 20.43 -4.64
CA HIS A 73 -19.06 21.53 -5.42
C HIS A 73 -18.87 21.38 -6.94
N ILE A 74 -17.88 20.58 -7.38
CA ILE A 74 -17.61 20.36 -8.79
C ILE A 74 -18.27 19.02 -9.19
N PRO A 75 -18.88 18.88 -10.38
CA PRO A 75 -19.39 17.59 -10.85
C PRO A 75 -18.31 16.50 -10.79
N ALA A 76 -18.67 15.29 -10.33
CA ALA A 76 -17.71 14.24 -10.04
C ALA A 76 -16.82 13.88 -11.25
N HIS A 77 -17.41 13.86 -12.44
CA HIS A 77 -16.70 13.55 -13.69
C HIS A 77 -15.72 14.66 -14.10
N SER A 78 -16.10 15.94 -13.97
CA SER A 78 -15.21 17.08 -14.25
C SER A 78 -14.05 17.10 -13.26
N ALA A 79 -14.31 16.85 -11.98
CA ALA A 79 -13.27 16.74 -10.94
C ALA A 79 -12.30 15.58 -11.23
N ALA A 80 -12.81 14.43 -11.71
CA ALA A 80 -11.97 13.28 -12.08
C ALA A 80 -11.07 13.58 -13.28
N LYS A 81 -11.57 14.29 -14.31
CA LYS A 81 -10.75 14.75 -15.45
C LYS A 81 -9.64 15.69 -15.01
N GLN A 82 -9.98 16.71 -14.21
CA GLN A 82 -8.97 17.63 -13.67
C GLN A 82 -7.92 16.91 -12.83
N ALA A 83 -8.37 15.99 -11.97
CA ALA A 83 -7.50 15.15 -11.15
C ALA A 83 -6.54 14.31 -12.00
N TRP A 84 -7.05 13.69 -13.07
CA TRP A 84 -6.23 12.93 -14.01
C TRP A 84 -5.18 13.80 -14.69
N HIS A 85 -5.60 14.93 -15.31
CA HIS A 85 -4.66 15.81 -16.00
C HIS A 85 -3.58 16.36 -15.07
N ALA A 86 -3.95 16.83 -13.88
CA ALA A 86 -2.99 17.34 -12.90
C ALA A 86 -2.00 16.27 -12.44
N SER A 87 -2.48 15.03 -12.25
CA SER A 87 -1.62 13.91 -11.85
C SER A 87 -0.72 13.43 -12.99
N ALA A 88 -1.23 13.38 -14.22
CA ALA A 88 -0.46 13.00 -15.40
C ALA A 88 0.67 14.02 -15.68
N MET A 89 0.40 15.31 -15.58
CA MET A 89 1.43 16.34 -15.74
C MET A 89 2.51 16.25 -14.66
N ARG A 90 2.11 15.98 -13.39
CA ARG A 90 3.09 15.74 -12.32
C ARG A 90 3.89 14.46 -12.56
N ALA A 91 3.26 13.39 -13.03
CA ALA A 91 3.96 12.15 -13.40
C ALA A 91 5.02 12.41 -14.46
N LEU A 92 4.70 13.15 -15.52
CA LEU A 92 5.67 13.52 -16.55
C LEU A 92 6.81 14.38 -16.00
N GLY A 93 6.50 15.36 -15.14
CA GLY A 93 7.52 16.18 -14.49
C GLY A 93 8.45 15.40 -13.55
N LEU A 94 7.97 14.28 -12.98
CA LEU A 94 8.73 13.40 -12.08
C LEU A 94 9.44 12.26 -12.82
N LEU A 95 9.40 12.22 -14.15
CA LEU A 95 10.05 11.21 -14.98
C LEU A 95 11.55 11.06 -14.66
N PRO A 96 12.34 12.13 -14.41
CA PRO A 96 13.74 12.00 -14.00
C PRO A 96 13.94 11.19 -12.71
N VAL A 97 13.00 11.29 -11.76
CA VAL A 97 13.06 10.55 -10.49
C VAL A 97 12.91 9.04 -10.73
N ALA A 98 11.97 8.65 -11.61
CA ALA A 98 11.81 7.26 -12.00
C ALA A 98 13.06 6.75 -12.77
N ALA A 99 13.62 7.55 -13.67
CA ALA A 99 14.84 7.23 -14.40
C ALA A 99 16.04 7.01 -13.46
N LEU A 100 16.21 7.86 -12.46
CA LEU A 100 17.25 7.69 -11.43
C LEU A 100 17.08 6.39 -10.65
N ALA A 101 15.85 6.05 -10.23
CA ALA A 101 15.58 4.82 -9.51
C ALA A 101 15.88 3.58 -10.36
N ILE A 102 15.51 3.59 -11.65
CA ILE A 102 15.80 2.51 -12.59
C ILE A 102 17.31 2.39 -12.82
N GLY A 103 18.01 3.50 -13.09
CA GLY A 103 19.45 3.51 -13.28
C GLY A 103 20.20 2.99 -12.05
N PHE A 104 19.70 3.29 -10.86
CA PHE A 104 20.28 2.78 -9.62
C PHE A 104 20.03 1.27 -9.44
N SER A 105 18.90 0.73 -9.90
CA SER A 105 18.54 -0.70 -9.76
C SER A 105 19.35 -1.65 -10.63
N GLN A 106 20.15 -1.15 -11.58
CA GLN A 106 20.91 -1.92 -12.59
C GLN A 106 20.03 -2.72 -13.56
N LEU A 107 18.74 -2.49 -13.61
CA LEU A 107 17.88 -3.03 -14.66
C LEU A 107 18.11 -2.30 -15.98
N SER A 108 17.82 -2.97 -17.10
CA SER A 108 17.90 -2.37 -18.43
C SER A 108 16.98 -1.14 -18.53
N MET A 109 17.54 0.04 -18.84
CA MET A 109 16.86 1.34 -18.73
C MET A 109 15.56 1.41 -19.55
N TRP A 110 15.63 1.18 -20.85
CA TRP A 110 14.50 1.45 -21.74
C TRP A 110 13.32 0.50 -21.58
N PRO A 111 13.50 -0.85 -21.54
CA PRO A 111 12.38 -1.76 -21.31
C PRO A 111 11.74 -1.53 -19.94
N THR A 112 12.56 -1.33 -18.90
CA THR A 112 12.06 -1.09 -17.52
C THR A 112 11.31 0.23 -17.44
N MET A 113 11.80 1.31 -18.07
CA MET A 113 11.12 2.60 -18.09
C MET A 113 9.73 2.48 -18.74
N LEU A 114 9.61 1.75 -19.85
CA LEU A 114 8.33 1.51 -20.51
C LEU A 114 7.34 0.81 -19.55
N TRP A 115 7.77 -0.27 -18.90
CA TRP A 115 6.92 -1.02 -17.97
C TRP A 115 6.53 -0.19 -16.74
N VAL A 116 7.47 0.52 -16.14
CA VAL A 116 7.23 1.41 -15.00
C VAL A 116 6.23 2.50 -15.38
N LEU A 117 6.39 3.11 -16.55
CA LEU A 117 5.50 4.15 -17.07
C LEU A 117 4.07 3.61 -17.24
N LEU A 118 3.92 2.49 -17.95
CA LEU A 118 2.61 1.87 -18.20
C LEU A 118 1.93 1.47 -16.87
N LEU A 119 2.67 0.82 -15.96
CA LEU A 119 2.15 0.43 -14.65
C LEU A 119 1.73 1.65 -13.83
N ALA A 120 2.57 2.69 -13.76
CA ALA A 120 2.28 3.89 -12.97
C ALA A 120 1.02 4.59 -13.48
N PHE A 121 0.85 4.76 -14.80
CA PHE A 121 -0.34 5.40 -15.37
C PHE A 121 -1.61 4.57 -15.18
N CYS A 122 -1.56 3.26 -15.42
CA CYS A 122 -2.72 2.39 -15.17
C CYS A 122 -3.11 2.35 -13.68
N GLN A 123 -2.12 2.26 -12.80
CA GLN A 123 -2.35 2.27 -11.35
C GLN A 123 -2.89 3.62 -10.86
N MET A 124 -2.38 4.74 -11.40
CA MET A 124 -2.91 6.09 -11.14
C MET A 124 -4.38 6.18 -11.56
N GLY A 125 -4.72 5.69 -12.74
CA GLY A 125 -6.10 5.60 -13.21
C GLY A 125 -6.99 4.79 -12.28
N TRP A 126 -6.51 3.63 -11.84
CA TRP A 126 -7.24 2.79 -10.90
C TRP A 126 -7.49 3.47 -9.54
N MET A 127 -6.49 4.15 -8.97
CA MET A 127 -6.64 4.88 -7.70
C MET A 127 -7.64 6.03 -7.80
N LEU A 128 -7.65 6.76 -8.91
CA LEU A 128 -8.65 7.80 -9.19
C LEU A 128 -10.04 7.20 -9.42
N ALA A 129 -10.14 6.05 -10.11
CA ALA A 129 -11.39 5.32 -10.31
C ALA A 129 -12.01 4.88 -8.98
N GLN A 130 -11.20 4.38 -8.03
CA GLN A 130 -11.67 4.05 -6.68
C GLN A 130 -12.26 5.27 -5.96
N SER A 131 -11.61 6.42 -6.07
CA SER A 131 -12.10 7.67 -5.46
C SER A 131 -13.37 8.17 -6.15
N LEU A 132 -13.44 8.11 -7.47
CA LEU A 132 -14.63 8.48 -8.24
C LEU A 132 -15.82 7.60 -7.90
N THR A 133 -15.65 6.27 -7.88
CA THR A 133 -16.73 5.32 -7.55
C THR A 133 -17.17 5.45 -6.10
N LEU A 134 -16.26 5.77 -5.18
CA LEU A 134 -16.61 6.04 -3.78
C LEU A 134 -17.45 7.31 -3.65
N ARG A 135 -17.18 8.33 -4.48
CA ARG A 135 -17.90 9.60 -4.49
C ARG A 135 -19.29 9.51 -5.15
N ALA A 136 -19.37 8.88 -6.31
CA ALA A 136 -20.56 8.93 -7.19
C ALA A 136 -21.05 7.55 -7.66
N GLY A 137 -20.35 6.46 -7.31
CA GLY A 137 -20.68 5.12 -7.78
C GLY A 137 -21.70 4.38 -6.89
N SER A 138 -22.37 3.39 -7.49
CA SER A 138 -23.19 2.43 -6.76
C SER A 138 -22.33 1.49 -5.89
N SER A 139 -22.96 0.83 -4.91
CA SER A 139 -22.26 -0.15 -4.05
C SER A 139 -21.58 -1.26 -4.84
N TRP A 140 -22.19 -1.70 -5.96
CA TRP A 140 -21.59 -2.67 -6.86
C TRP A 140 -20.32 -2.14 -7.54
N GLN A 141 -20.36 -0.91 -8.04
CA GLN A 141 -19.19 -0.28 -8.67
C GLN A 141 -18.04 -0.11 -7.69
N GLN A 142 -18.36 0.26 -6.44
CA GLN A 142 -17.36 0.36 -5.36
C GLN A 142 -16.71 -0.97 -5.02
N ALA A 143 -17.47 -2.07 -5.05
CA ALA A 143 -16.93 -3.41 -4.86
C ALA A 143 -16.12 -3.87 -6.08
N ALA A 144 -16.66 -3.72 -7.27
CA ALA A 144 -16.06 -4.18 -8.52
C ALA A 144 -14.71 -3.53 -8.78
N VAL A 145 -14.58 -2.19 -8.61
CA VAL A 145 -13.32 -1.47 -8.82
C VAL A 145 -12.19 -1.91 -7.87
N ARG A 146 -12.53 -2.53 -6.73
CA ARG A 146 -11.55 -3.06 -5.76
C ARG A 146 -11.19 -4.50 -6.02
N VAL A 147 -12.15 -5.33 -6.41
CA VAL A 147 -11.99 -6.79 -6.51
C VAL A 147 -11.52 -7.22 -7.91
N LEU A 148 -12.09 -6.62 -8.96
CA LEU A 148 -11.77 -7.04 -10.33
C LEU A 148 -10.29 -6.86 -10.71
N PRO A 149 -9.61 -5.74 -10.39
CA PRO A 149 -8.21 -5.58 -10.75
C PRO A 149 -7.27 -6.64 -10.17
N PRO A 150 -7.26 -6.93 -8.86
CA PRO A 150 -6.43 -8.00 -8.33
C PRO A 150 -6.84 -9.40 -8.82
N LEU A 151 -8.15 -9.63 -9.04
CA LEU A 151 -8.62 -10.89 -9.59
C LEU A 151 -8.14 -11.10 -11.03
N THR A 152 -8.25 -10.09 -11.89
CA THR A 152 -7.77 -10.17 -13.28
C THR A 152 -6.25 -10.30 -13.34
N ALA A 153 -5.50 -9.57 -12.50
CA ALA A 153 -4.05 -9.72 -12.41
C ALA A 153 -3.66 -11.15 -12.00
N ALA A 154 -4.29 -11.71 -10.98
CA ALA A 154 -4.04 -13.08 -10.53
C ALA A 154 -4.39 -14.12 -11.61
N SER A 155 -5.55 -13.98 -12.25
CA SER A 155 -6.01 -14.90 -13.30
C SER A 155 -5.10 -14.84 -14.54
N THR A 156 -4.72 -13.65 -15.00
CA THR A 156 -3.82 -13.50 -16.15
C THR A 156 -2.42 -14.00 -15.86
N ALA A 157 -1.91 -13.82 -14.64
CA ALA A 157 -0.63 -14.39 -14.23
C ALA A 157 -0.68 -15.93 -14.19
N LEU A 158 -1.75 -16.50 -13.66
CA LEU A 158 -1.95 -17.96 -13.63
C LEU A 158 -2.02 -18.52 -15.06
N ILE A 159 -2.83 -17.91 -15.92
CA ILE A 159 -2.91 -18.29 -17.33
C ILE A 159 -1.56 -18.18 -18.00
N GLY A 160 -0.85 -17.05 -17.83
CA GLY A 160 0.46 -16.83 -18.41
C GLY A 160 1.53 -17.82 -17.90
N ALA A 161 1.48 -18.24 -16.64
CA ALA A 161 2.38 -19.26 -16.10
C ALA A 161 2.10 -20.65 -16.68
N LEU A 162 0.82 -21.04 -16.83
CA LEU A 162 0.44 -22.33 -17.37
C LEU A 162 0.70 -22.45 -18.88
N PHE A 163 0.37 -21.41 -19.65
CA PHE A 163 0.56 -21.40 -21.10
C PHE A 163 1.96 -20.98 -21.53
N GLY A 164 2.66 -20.17 -20.72
CA GLY A 164 4.02 -19.70 -21.01
C GLY A 164 5.03 -20.83 -21.09
N SER A 165 4.87 -21.87 -20.28
CA SER A 165 5.67 -23.09 -20.37
C SER A 165 5.46 -23.84 -21.70
N TRP A 166 4.28 -23.74 -22.28
CA TRP A 166 3.90 -24.41 -23.54
C TRP A 166 4.38 -23.65 -24.78
N MET A 167 4.42 -22.29 -24.68
CA MET A 167 4.78 -21.42 -25.82
C MET A 167 6.22 -20.90 -25.76
N ALA A 168 7.05 -21.37 -24.82
CA ALA A 168 8.40 -20.84 -24.55
C ALA A 168 8.42 -19.30 -24.39
N TRP A 169 7.35 -18.73 -23.81
CA TRP A 169 7.24 -17.30 -23.58
C TRP A 169 8.15 -16.87 -22.44
N THR A 170 9.19 -16.13 -22.75
CA THR A 170 10.17 -15.59 -21.77
C THR A 170 9.85 -14.16 -21.31
N GLY A 171 8.70 -13.63 -21.70
CA GLY A 171 8.31 -12.25 -21.42
C GLY A 171 7.97 -12.00 -19.95
N PRO A 172 7.86 -10.74 -19.54
CA PRO A 172 7.60 -10.34 -18.15
C PRO A 172 6.12 -10.58 -17.77
N THR A 173 5.73 -11.84 -17.65
CA THR A 173 4.35 -12.28 -17.40
C THR A 173 3.73 -11.59 -16.17
N LEU A 174 4.48 -11.47 -15.07
CA LEU A 174 3.98 -10.81 -13.86
C LEU A 174 3.71 -9.32 -14.07
N VAL A 175 4.60 -8.63 -14.80
CA VAL A 175 4.45 -7.21 -15.11
C VAL A 175 3.22 -6.99 -16.00
N LEU A 176 3.08 -7.82 -17.06
CA LEU A 176 1.93 -7.76 -17.96
C LEU A 176 0.61 -8.05 -17.24
N SER A 177 0.61 -9.04 -16.35
CA SER A 177 -0.58 -9.39 -15.57
C SER A 177 -1.00 -8.26 -14.63
N ALA A 178 -0.06 -7.62 -13.95
CA ALA A 178 -0.31 -6.45 -13.12
C ALA A 178 -0.84 -5.28 -13.96
N LEU A 179 -0.25 -5.05 -15.15
CA LEU A 179 -0.69 -4.01 -16.08
C LEU A 179 -2.14 -4.23 -16.52
N ILE A 180 -2.51 -5.45 -16.92
CA ILE A 180 -3.88 -5.81 -17.29
C ILE A 180 -4.84 -5.56 -16.12
N GLY A 181 -4.48 -6.01 -14.91
CA GLY A 181 -5.27 -5.76 -13.71
C GLY A 181 -5.52 -4.28 -13.45
N TYR A 182 -4.46 -3.46 -13.47
CA TYR A 182 -4.57 -2.02 -13.27
C TYR A 182 -5.33 -1.33 -14.40
N ALA A 183 -5.18 -1.79 -15.64
CA ALA A 183 -5.92 -1.27 -16.79
C ALA A 183 -7.42 -1.53 -16.66
N VAL A 184 -7.83 -2.73 -16.21
CA VAL A 184 -9.23 -3.04 -15.88
C VAL A 184 -9.75 -2.11 -14.78
N GLY A 185 -8.94 -1.84 -13.76
CA GLY A 185 -9.28 -0.86 -12.72
C GLY A 185 -9.42 0.56 -13.26
N ALA A 186 -8.50 1.00 -14.11
CA ALA A 186 -8.51 2.33 -14.73
C ALA A 186 -9.68 2.52 -15.70
N ALA A 187 -10.19 1.44 -16.33
CA ALA A 187 -11.32 1.50 -17.25
C ALA A 187 -12.59 2.07 -16.61
N TRP A 188 -12.73 2.01 -15.29
CA TRP A 188 -13.83 2.65 -14.55
C TRP A 188 -13.81 4.18 -14.60
N LEU A 189 -12.73 4.80 -15.11
CA LEU A 189 -12.71 6.25 -15.41
C LEU A 189 -13.34 6.59 -16.77
N ILE A 190 -13.46 5.61 -17.69
CA ILE A 190 -13.95 5.88 -19.06
C ILE A 190 -15.31 6.58 -19.10
N PRO A 191 -16.32 6.21 -18.27
CA PRO A 191 -17.59 6.94 -18.24
C PRO A 191 -17.43 8.42 -17.96
N ALA A 192 -16.47 8.83 -17.10
CA ALA A 192 -16.20 10.23 -16.82
C ALA A 192 -15.76 11.03 -18.06
N TRP A 193 -15.23 10.37 -19.09
CA TRP A 193 -14.82 11.00 -20.34
C TRP A 193 -15.93 11.03 -21.38
N ARG A 194 -16.95 10.16 -21.26
CA ARG A 194 -18.05 10.04 -22.25
C ARG A 194 -19.22 10.96 -21.95
N GLU A 195 -19.45 11.33 -20.71
CA GLU A 195 -20.55 12.24 -20.37
C GLU A 195 -20.29 13.66 -20.89
N ARG A 196 -20.97 13.98 -22.00
CA ARG A 196 -20.84 15.24 -22.74
C ARG A 196 -22.02 16.20 -22.54
N LYS A 197 -23.03 15.82 -21.80
CA LYS A 197 -24.17 16.71 -21.56
C LYS A 197 -23.94 17.51 -20.28
N GLU A 198 -23.67 18.79 -20.44
CA GLU A 198 -23.87 19.75 -19.36
C GLU A 198 -25.33 19.65 -18.90
N PRO A 199 -25.56 19.56 -17.57
CA PRO A 199 -26.93 19.68 -17.08
C PRO A 199 -27.54 20.99 -17.58
N ASN A 200 -28.79 20.91 -18.03
CA ASN A 200 -29.57 22.05 -18.50
C ASN A 200 -29.45 23.17 -17.44
N PRO A 201 -29.06 24.41 -17.80
CA PRO A 201 -28.92 25.50 -16.84
C PRO A 201 -30.17 25.74 -15.99
N ASN A 202 -31.33 25.34 -16.46
CA ASN A 202 -32.59 25.41 -15.74
C ASN A 202 -32.73 24.38 -14.59
N GLU A 203 -32.02 23.25 -14.63
CA GLU A 203 -32.00 22.29 -13.49
C GLU A 203 -31.04 22.77 -12.40
N GLN A 204 -30.02 23.54 -12.74
CA GLN A 204 -29.11 24.13 -11.74
C GLN A 204 -29.80 25.25 -10.95
N ALA A 205 -30.71 26.02 -11.54
CA ALA A 205 -31.48 27.06 -10.87
C ALA A 205 -32.41 26.48 -9.79
N LEU A 206 -32.99 25.29 -10.01
CA LEU A 206 -33.86 24.62 -9.05
C LEU A 206 -33.12 23.94 -7.89
N SER A 207 -31.82 23.71 -8.03
CA SER A 207 -31.00 23.10 -6.95
C SER A 207 -30.40 24.16 -5.99
N VAL A 208 -30.45 25.44 -6.35
CA VAL A 208 -29.87 26.55 -5.55
C VAL A 208 -30.82 26.98 -4.43
N GLU A 209 -32.11 26.60 -4.45
CA GLU A 209 -33.08 26.93 -3.39
C GLU A 209 -33.16 25.94 -2.24
N ARG A 210 -32.25 24.99 -2.12
CA ARG A 210 -32.11 24.29 -0.85
C ARG A 210 -31.43 25.22 0.15
N PRO A 211 -32.12 25.59 1.26
CA PRO A 211 -31.53 26.46 2.24
C PRO A 211 -30.20 25.86 2.67
N ALA A 212 -29.19 26.71 2.69
CA ALA A 212 -27.87 26.36 3.20
C ALA A 212 -28.04 25.77 4.60
N GLN A 213 -28.09 24.45 4.65
CA GLN A 213 -28.08 23.75 5.93
C GLN A 213 -26.81 24.16 6.64
N GLU A 214 -27.04 24.82 7.74
CA GLU A 214 -26.16 25.20 8.83
C GLU A 214 -24.71 24.72 8.68
N SER A 215 -23.88 25.74 8.56
CA SER A 215 -22.43 25.69 8.71
C SER A 215 -21.98 24.43 9.42
N VAL A 216 -21.44 23.50 8.67
CA VAL A 216 -20.41 22.61 9.22
C VAL A 216 -19.40 23.54 9.84
N LYS A 217 -19.45 23.70 11.18
CA LYS A 217 -18.45 24.42 11.95
C LYS A 217 -17.12 24.02 11.40
N HIS A 218 -16.43 24.94 10.79
CA HIS A 218 -15.13 24.75 10.16
C HIS A 218 -14.28 24.03 11.20
N ALA A 219 -13.88 22.81 10.89
CA ALA A 219 -12.79 22.19 11.63
C ALA A 219 -11.66 23.22 11.62
N PRO A 220 -11.07 23.56 12.77
CA PRO A 220 -10.04 24.61 12.82
C PRO A 220 -9.02 24.30 11.74
N PRO A 221 -8.58 25.31 10.95
CA PRO A 221 -7.66 25.12 9.86
C PRO A 221 -6.47 24.34 10.41
N SER A 222 -6.23 23.15 9.85
CA SER A 222 -5.10 22.33 10.27
C SER A 222 -3.85 23.17 10.06
N ASP A 223 -3.06 23.37 11.11
CA ASP A 223 -1.79 24.11 11.03
C ASP A 223 -1.02 23.65 9.79
N PRO A 224 -0.73 24.54 8.83
CA PRO A 224 -0.09 24.18 7.56
C PRO A 224 1.25 23.45 7.79
N ARG A 225 1.96 23.78 8.87
CA ARG A 225 3.21 23.09 9.26
C ARG A 225 2.97 21.63 9.63
N SER A 226 1.87 21.31 10.30
CA SER A 226 1.52 19.93 10.65
C SER A 226 1.08 19.11 9.41
N ALA A 227 0.46 19.75 8.43
CA ALA A 227 0.10 19.12 7.15
C ALA A 227 1.34 18.79 6.32
N THR A 228 2.28 19.75 6.21
CA THR A 228 3.56 19.55 5.51
C THR A 228 4.38 18.43 6.15
N LEU A 229 4.48 18.38 7.48
CA LEU A 229 5.22 17.33 8.18
C LEU A 229 4.61 15.94 7.97
N ARG A 230 3.28 15.82 7.97
CA ARG A 230 2.60 14.55 7.65
C ARG A 230 2.87 14.11 6.21
N MET A 231 2.87 15.06 5.29
CA MET A 231 3.21 14.76 3.88
C MET A 231 4.66 14.31 3.73
N ALA A 232 5.59 14.98 4.42
CA ALA A 232 7.01 14.60 4.46
C ALA A 232 7.20 13.19 5.04
N HIS A 233 6.48 12.85 6.12
CA HIS A 233 6.50 11.50 6.70
C HIS A 233 6.01 10.44 5.69
N THR A 234 4.85 10.65 5.07
CA THR A 234 4.31 9.72 4.07
C THR A 234 5.26 9.55 2.87
N LEU A 235 5.89 10.64 2.44
CA LEU A 235 6.89 10.61 1.36
C LEU A 235 8.13 9.82 1.78
N ALA A 236 8.62 10.04 3.01
CA ALA A 236 9.77 9.31 3.54
C ALA A 236 9.51 7.81 3.63
N ASP A 237 8.32 7.41 4.09
CA ASP A 237 7.91 5.99 4.15
C ASP A 237 7.85 5.35 2.76
N ALA A 238 7.25 6.04 1.78
CA ALA A 238 7.17 5.54 0.41
C ALA A 238 8.56 5.44 -0.26
N LEU A 239 9.43 6.43 0.00
CA LEU A 239 10.80 6.43 -0.48
C LEU A 239 11.60 5.27 0.13
N LEU A 240 11.51 5.07 1.44
CA LEU A 240 12.20 3.99 2.13
C LEU A 240 11.72 2.61 1.63
N ALA A 241 10.42 2.40 1.51
CA ALA A 241 9.86 1.15 1.00
C ALA A 241 10.37 0.84 -0.42
N THR A 242 10.56 1.87 -1.25
CA THR A 242 11.13 1.72 -2.59
C THR A 242 12.64 1.48 -2.53
N ALA A 243 13.34 2.25 -1.70
CA ALA A 243 14.78 2.12 -1.54
C ALA A 243 15.18 0.70 -1.08
N ILE A 244 14.43 0.09 -0.17
CA ILE A 244 14.70 -1.28 0.29
C ILE A 244 14.78 -2.24 -0.90
N ILE A 245 13.82 -2.21 -1.80
CA ILE A 245 13.75 -3.14 -2.94
C ILE A 245 14.80 -2.80 -4.00
N VAL A 246 14.98 -1.51 -4.31
CA VAL A 246 15.94 -1.05 -5.34
C VAL A 246 17.38 -1.26 -4.90
N VAL A 247 17.70 -0.98 -3.63
CA VAL A 247 19.04 -1.22 -3.06
C VAL A 247 19.35 -2.71 -3.01
N TRP A 248 18.36 -3.52 -2.60
CA TRP A 248 18.52 -4.99 -2.57
C TRP A 248 18.82 -5.55 -3.95
N GLN A 249 18.07 -5.11 -4.95
CA GLN A 249 18.31 -5.47 -6.36
C GLN A 249 19.72 -5.08 -6.81
N ARG A 250 20.17 -3.88 -6.44
CA ARG A 250 21.49 -3.39 -6.82
C ARG A 250 22.64 -4.18 -6.19
N LEU A 251 22.51 -4.53 -4.91
CA LEU A 251 23.59 -5.16 -4.14
C LEU A 251 23.64 -6.67 -4.33
N TYR A 252 22.48 -7.31 -4.41
CA TYR A 252 22.37 -8.77 -4.33
C TYR A 252 21.70 -9.41 -5.53
N GLY A 253 21.16 -8.61 -6.47
CA GLY A 253 20.54 -9.09 -7.70
C GLY A 253 19.08 -9.48 -7.56
N ALA A 254 18.51 -9.95 -8.68
CA ALA A 254 17.07 -10.19 -8.80
C ALA A 254 16.57 -11.39 -7.99
N GLU A 255 17.39 -12.43 -7.87
CA GLU A 255 17.02 -13.65 -7.14
C GLU A 255 16.85 -13.39 -5.64
N GLU A 256 17.85 -12.76 -5.02
CA GLU A 256 17.81 -12.34 -3.62
C GLU A 256 16.67 -11.35 -3.35
N THR A 257 16.45 -10.42 -4.27
CA THR A 257 15.31 -9.49 -4.21
C THR A 257 13.99 -10.25 -4.27
N GLY A 258 13.93 -11.30 -5.08
CA GLY A 258 12.77 -12.19 -5.18
C GLY A 258 12.45 -12.89 -3.87
N TRP A 259 13.45 -13.48 -3.22
CA TRP A 259 13.29 -14.17 -1.93
C TRP A 259 12.79 -13.19 -0.85
N MET A 260 13.43 -12.05 -0.71
CA MET A 260 13.03 -11.02 0.25
C MET A 260 11.61 -10.51 -0.01
N THR A 261 11.31 -10.10 -1.25
CA THR A 261 10.02 -9.46 -1.57
C THR A 261 8.84 -10.43 -1.55
N ALA A 262 9.06 -11.71 -1.85
CA ALA A 262 8.03 -12.74 -1.72
C ALA A 262 7.58 -12.88 -0.27
N LEU A 263 8.52 -12.97 0.68
CA LEU A 263 8.20 -12.99 2.10
C LEU A 263 7.59 -11.69 2.59
N LEU A 264 8.09 -10.53 2.15
CA LEU A 264 7.50 -9.24 2.50
C LEU A 264 6.03 -9.12 2.07
N ARG A 265 5.65 -9.70 0.95
CA ARG A 265 4.25 -9.73 0.50
C ARG A 265 3.37 -10.61 1.39
N VAL A 266 3.90 -11.73 1.88
CA VAL A 266 3.16 -12.63 2.77
C VAL A 266 3.09 -12.09 4.19
N LEU A 267 4.21 -11.65 4.76
CA LEU A 267 4.29 -11.21 6.16
C LEU A 267 3.83 -9.77 6.35
N GLY A 268 4.15 -8.86 5.41
CA GLY A 268 3.83 -7.43 5.48
C GLY A 268 2.34 -7.11 5.35
N PHE A 269 1.54 -8.08 4.95
CA PHE A 269 0.09 -7.94 4.92
C PHE A 269 -0.51 -7.68 6.31
N LEU A 270 -0.04 -8.36 7.34
CA LEU A 270 -0.60 -8.26 8.68
C LEU A 270 -0.45 -6.87 9.32
N PRO A 271 0.73 -6.23 9.32
CA PRO A 271 0.85 -4.85 9.79
C PRO A 271 -0.07 -3.87 9.05
N ALA A 272 -0.22 -4.04 7.73
CA ALA A 272 -1.11 -3.21 6.92
C ALA A 272 -2.57 -3.36 7.33
N VAL A 273 -3.04 -4.60 7.58
CA VAL A 273 -4.40 -4.85 8.07
C VAL A 273 -4.62 -4.25 9.46
N VAL A 274 -3.68 -4.44 10.39
CA VAL A 274 -3.76 -3.85 11.73
C VAL A 274 -3.84 -2.34 11.64
N HIS A 275 -3.00 -1.71 10.83
CA HIS A 275 -3.00 -0.26 10.66
C HIS A 275 -4.30 0.26 10.03
N MET A 276 -4.75 -0.34 8.94
CA MET A 276 -5.93 0.14 8.20
C MET A 276 -7.25 -0.18 8.90
N ALA A 277 -7.40 -1.39 9.45
CA ALA A 277 -8.65 -1.78 10.06
C ALA A 277 -8.79 -1.25 11.49
N TRP A 278 -7.77 -1.47 12.33
CA TRP A 278 -7.87 -1.10 13.74
C TRP A 278 -7.68 0.38 13.99
N ALA A 279 -6.65 1.02 13.43
CA ALA A 279 -6.39 2.43 13.69
C ALA A 279 -7.53 3.33 13.21
N GLN A 280 -8.13 3.00 12.05
CA GLN A 280 -9.29 3.75 11.54
C GLN A 280 -10.52 3.60 12.43
N VAL A 281 -10.81 2.37 12.90
CA VAL A 281 -11.92 2.12 13.82
C VAL A 281 -11.69 2.85 15.15
N ALA A 282 -10.48 2.78 15.71
CA ALA A 282 -10.12 3.44 16.95
C ALA A 282 -10.23 4.98 16.85
N LEU A 283 -9.82 5.57 15.71
CA LEU A 283 -9.98 7.01 15.46
C LEU A 283 -11.45 7.41 15.28
N ALA A 284 -12.24 6.60 14.59
CA ALA A 284 -13.67 6.87 14.39
C ALA A 284 -14.46 6.82 15.71
N GLN A 285 -14.15 5.84 16.56
CA GLN A 285 -14.82 5.69 17.87
C GLN A 285 -14.42 6.77 18.87
N GLY A 286 -13.17 7.23 18.88
CA GLY A 286 -12.69 8.29 19.75
C GLY A 286 -13.42 9.63 19.57
N ARG A 287 -14.10 9.85 18.45
CA ARG A 287 -14.93 11.03 18.18
C ARG A 287 -16.34 10.96 18.79
N HIS A 288 -16.82 9.76 19.10
CA HIS A 288 -18.21 9.54 19.53
C HIS A 288 -18.37 9.21 21.02
N THR A 289 -17.29 8.99 21.76
CA THR A 289 -17.36 8.48 23.14
C THR A 289 -16.88 9.47 24.19
N GLN A 290 -17.66 10.57 24.40
CA GLN A 290 -17.65 11.17 25.72
C GLN A 290 -18.60 10.45 26.71
N THR A 291 -19.41 9.49 26.26
CA THR A 291 -20.52 8.95 27.12
C THR A 291 -20.61 7.42 27.17
N SER A 292 -19.77 6.65 26.51
CA SER A 292 -19.84 5.19 26.69
C SER A 292 -18.45 4.56 26.44
N GLN A 293 -17.82 4.17 27.53
CA GLN A 293 -16.64 3.32 27.56
C GLN A 293 -17.00 1.90 27.07
N THR A 294 -17.31 1.75 25.79
CA THR A 294 -17.20 0.42 25.18
C THR A 294 -15.73 0.10 25.15
N ALA A 295 -15.32 -0.87 25.97
CA ALA A 295 -13.95 -1.32 26.08
C ALA A 295 -13.44 -1.73 24.71
N LEU A 296 -12.71 -0.82 24.04
CA LEU A 296 -11.86 -1.18 22.91
C LEU A 296 -10.91 -2.27 23.39
N ALA A 297 -10.73 -3.31 22.61
CA ALA A 297 -9.75 -4.34 22.89
C ALA A 297 -8.41 -3.65 23.20
N ASN A 298 -7.71 -4.11 24.23
CA ASN A 298 -6.43 -3.54 24.62
C ASN A 298 -5.47 -3.64 23.41
N PRO A 299 -4.88 -2.53 22.91
CA PRO A 299 -3.98 -2.54 21.75
C PRO A 299 -2.81 -3.51 21.88
N TRP A 300 -2.37 -3.79 23.11
CA TRP A 300 -1.33 -4.79 23.35
C TRP A 300 -1.74 -6.18 22.91
N TRP A 301 -2.93 -6.64 23.29
CA TRP A 301 -3.43 -7.96 22.88
C TRP A 301 -3.60 -8.08 21.38
N LEU A 302 -4.10 -7.01 20.75
CA LEU A 302 -4.22 -6.99 19.29
C LEU A 302 -2.85 -7.06 18.62
N GLY A 303 -1.89 -6.23 19.06
CA GLY A 303 -0.54 -6.22 18.53
C GLY A 303 0.18 -7.55 18.72
N LEU A 304 0.06 -8.16 19.92
CA LEU A 304 0.65 -9.46 20.23
C LEU A 304 -0.01 -10.60 19.44
N ALA A 305 -1.33 -10.58 19.28
CA ALA A 305 -2.03 -11.55 18.45
C ALA A 305 -1.60 -11.46 16.96
N ALA A 306 -1.48 -10.24 16.44
CA ALA A 306 -0.99 -10.03 15.09
C ALA A 306 0.49 -10.47 14.95
N PHE A 307 1.34 -10.17 15.94
CA PHE A 307 2.71 -10.65 15.98
C PHE A 307 2.78 -12.19 15.97
N ALA A 308 1.95 -12.84 16.80
CA ALA A 308 1.85 -14.31 16.80
C ALA A 308 1.40 -14.87 15.45
N CYS A 309 0.46 -14.19 14.77
CA CYS A 309 0.07 -14.56 13.39
C CYS A 309 1.24 -14.43 12.40
N VAL A 310 2.10 -13.41 12.53
CA VAL A 310 3.32 -13.28 11.70
C VAL A 310 4.27 -14.47 11.95
N ILE A 311 4.46 -14.87 13.22
CA ILE A 311 5.26 -16.05 13.56
C ILE A 311 4.67 -17.31 12.93
N VAL A 312 3.37 -17.53 13.06
CA VAL A 312 2.69 -18.69 12.47
C VAL A 312 2.86 -18.72 10.95
N LEU A 313 2.72 -17.58 10.28
CA LEU A 313 2.96 -17.49 8.83
C LEU A 313 4.42 -17.79 8.46
N GLY A 314 5.39 -17.24 9.22
CA GLY A 314 6.81 -17.53 9.02
C GLY A 314 7.13 -19.00 9.20
N LEU A 315 6.61 -19.62 10.27
CA LEU A 315 6.75 -21.05 10.51
C LEU A 315 6.08 -21.88 9.40
N SER A 316 4.92 -21.46 8.91
CA SER A 316 4.25 -22.14 7.80
C SER A 316 5.10 -22.10 6.52
N CYS A 317 5.74 -20.96 6.23
CA CYS A 317 6.70 -20.85 5.13
C CYS A 317 7.91 -21.78 5.35
N ALA A 318 8.46 -21.82 6.56
CA ALA A 318 9.56 -22.71 6.92
C ALA A 318 9.19 -24.19 6.74
N VAL A 319 8.01 -24.60 7.21
CA VAL A 319 7.51 -25.97 7.03
C VAL A 319 7.30 -26.29 5.54
N ALA A 320 6.74 -25.36 4.76
CA ALA A 320 6.54 -25.57 3.33
C ALA A 320 7.86 -25.77 2.55
N LEU A 321 8.91 -25.04 2.95
CA LEU A 321 10.26 -25.23 2.42
C LEU A 321 10.86 -26.57 2.86
N TYR A 322 10.75 -26.92 4.14
CA TYR A 322 11.27 -28.18 4.69
C TYR A 322 10.60 -29.40 4.04
N GLN A 323 9.29 -29.35 3.85
CA GLN A 323 8.51 -30.41 3.21
C GLN A 323 8.65 -30.44 1.68
N LYS A 324 9.48 -29.56 1.11
CA LYS A 324 9.69 -29.42 -0.34
C LYS A 324 8.39 -29.16 -1.13
N TRP A 325 7.43 -28.45 -0.52
CA TRP A 325 6.21 -28.04 -1.21
C TRP A 325 6.45 -26.87 -2.17
N LEU A 326 7.54 -26.11 -1.93
CA LEU A 326 8.01 -25.06 -2.81
C LEU A 326 9.11 -25.61 -3.72
N ASP A 327 9.26 -24.96 -4.89
CA ASP A 327 10.33 -25.27 -5.83
C ASP A 327 11.71 -25.09 -5.14
N PRO A 328 12.71 -25.94 -5.40
CA PRO A 328 14.05 -25.82 -4.82
C PRO A 328 14.72 -24.46 -5.02
N ARG A 329 14.35 -23.73 -6.07
CA ARG A 329 14.83 -22.36 -6.34
C ARG A 329 14.48 -21.37 -5.22
N TRP A 330 13.49 -21.68 -4.38
CA TRP A 330 13.10 -20.84 -3.24
C TRP A 330 13.87 -21.15 -1.96
N HIS A 331 14.89 -21.99 -2.01
CA HIS A 331 15.63 -22.42 -0.81
C HIS A 331 16.27 -21.24 -0.05
N GLY A 332 16.77 -20.21 -0.77
CA GLY A 332 17.35 -19.00 -0.17
C GLY A 332 16.40 -18.18 0.70
N VAL A 333 15.10 -18.40 0.58
CA VAL A 333 14.08 -17.75 1.46
C VAL A 333 14.34 -18.03 2.94
N TRP A 334 14.99 -19.16 3.30
CA TRP A 334 15.34 -19.51 4.68
C TRP A 334 16.06 -18.39 5.42
N ALA A 335 17.03 -17.77 4.79
CA ALA A 335 17.83 -16.68 5.36
C ALA A 335 16.99 -15.47 5.78
N TYR A 336 15.85 -15.27 5.12
CA TYR A 336 14.99 -14.11 5.30
C TYR A 336 13.83 -14.32 6.28
N ILE A 337 13.47 -15.57 6.63
CA ILE A 337 12.28 -15.85 7.46
C ILE A 337 12.40 -15.19 8.83
N ALA A 338 13.46 -15.52 9.59
CA ALA A 338 13.61 -15.02 10.95
C ALA A 338 13.72 -13.48 11.03
N PRO A 339 14.58 -12.81 10.22
CA PRO A 339 14.67 -11.36 10.20
C PRO A 339 13.33 -10.69 9.85
N LEU A 340 12.64 -11.15 8.81
CA LEU A 340 11.39 -10.54 8.37
C LEU A 340 10.23 -10.80 9.34
N VAL A 341 10.16 -11.97 9.97
CA VAL A 341 9.19 -12.24 11.04
C VAL A 341 9.38 -11.27 12.21
N LEU A 342 10.63 -11.05 12.64
CA LEU A 342 10.93 -10.09 13.70
C LEU A 342 10.52 -8.67 13.33
N TRP A 343 10.88 -8.21 12.12
CA TRP A 343 10.55 -6.88 11.65
C TRP A 343 9.04 -6.68 11.48
N GLN A 344 8.36 -7.57 10.74
CA GLN A 344 6.92 -7.43 10.47
C GLN A 344 6.07 -7.63 11.74
N GLY A 345 6.50 -8.50 12.66
CA GLY A 345 5.87 -8.66 13.96
C GLY A 345 5.98 -7.39 14.81
N SER A 346 7.15 -6.75 14.85
CA SER A 346 7.35 -5.46 15.52
C SER A 346 6.53 -4.34 14.87
N ALA A 347 6.36 -4.39 13.55
CA ALA A 347 5.48 -3.48 12.82
C ALA A 347 4.01 -3.65 13.21
N CYS A 348 3.54 -4.88 13.46
CA CYS A 348 2.19 -5.14 13.98
C CYS A 348 1.98 -4.49 15.36
N LEU A 349 2.95 -4.61 16.27
CA LEU A 349 2.89 -3.97 17.57
C LEU A 349 2.82 -2.45 17.46
N SER A 350 3.67 -1.85 16.64
CA SER A 350 3.65 -0.41 16.40
C SER A 350 2.32 0.05 15.77
N ALA A 351 1.83 -0.67 14.78
CA ALA A 351 0.57 -0.37 14.08
C ALA A 351 -0.64 -0.39 15.02
N ALA A 352 -0.67 -1.27 16.02
CA ALA A 352 -1.77 -1.35 16.99
C ALA A 352 -1.93 -0.05 17.82
N PHE A 353 -0.86 0.71 18.03
CA PHE A 353 -0.86 1.98 18.77
C PHE A 353 -0.89 3.22 17.89
N SER A 354 -0.82 3.09 16.57
CA SER A 354 -0.65 4.21 15.62
C SER A 354 -1.77 5.27 15.66
N HIS A 355 -2.93 4.95 16.23
CA HIS A 355 -4.05 5.89 16.44
C HIS A 355 -3.83 6.87 17.60
N ARG A 356 -3.07 6.50 18.66
CA ARG A 356 -2.90 7.28 19.88
C ARG A 356 -2.31 8.67 19.69
N PRO A 357 -1.23 8.86 18.91
CA PRO A 357 -0.66 10.20 18.67
C PRO A 357 -1.66 11.20 18.12
N PHE A 358 -2.65 10.74 17.35
CA PHE A 358 -3.69 11.58 16.76
C PHE A 358 -4.80 11.93 17.78
N GLN A 359 -5.02 11.07 18.78
CA GLN A 359 -5.96 11.32 19.88
C GLN A 359 -5.39 12.25 20.95
N THR A 360 -4.07 12.16 21.21
CA THR A 360 -3.37 12.89 22.28
C THR A 360 -2.68 14.18 21.81
N LYS A 361 -2.97 14.69 20.60
CA LYS A 361 -2.31 15.85 19.98
C LYS A 361 -0.78 15.71 19.78
N SER A 362 -0.25 14.50 19.89
CA SER A 362 1.18 14.20 19.72
C SER A 362 1.57 13.82 18.27
N ALA A 363 0.69 14.08 17.30
CA ALA A 363 0.88 13.71 15.90
C ALA A 363 2.19 14.28 15.29
N ARG A 364 2.62 15.49 15.73
CA ARG A 364 3.88 16.09 15.28
C ARG A 364 5.09 15.30 15.77
N GLY A 365 5.10 14.91 17.06
CA GLY A 365 6.16 14.08 17.63
C GLY A 365 6.22 12.70 16.96
N TYR A 366 5.08 12.12 16.66
CA TYR A 366 4.98 10.85 15.92
C TYR A 366 5.60 10.95 14.53
N SER A 367 5.26 11.98 13.75
CA SER A 367 5.84 12.15 12.40
C SER A 367 7.35 12.30 12.45
N TRP A 368 7.90 13.07 13.42
CA TRP A 368 9.35 13.20 13.59
C TRP A 368 10.01 11.87 14.00
N ALA A 369 9.40 11.12 14.91
CA ALA A 369 9.92 9.82 15.33
C ALA A 369 9.95 8.82 14.16
N CYS A 370 8.91 8.79 13.31
CA CYS A 370 8.89 7.96 12.11
C CYS A 370 9.95 8.39 11.09
N ILE A 371 10.11 9.69 10.84
CA ILE A 371 11.17 10.19 9.95
C ILE A 371 12.55 9.82 10.48
N ALA A 372 12.80 9.98 11.80
CA ALA A 372 14.07 9.59 12.41
C ALA A 372 14.34 8.09 12.29
N LEU A 373 13.31 7.25 12.52
CA LEU A 373 13.42 5.82 12.31
C LEU A 373 13.70 5.49 10.84
N GLY A 374 13.01 6.12 9.89
CA GLY A 374 13.26 5.95 8.47
C GLY A 374 14.68 6.34 8.04
N LEU A 375 15.24 7.39 8.63
CA LEU A 375 16.65 7.78 8.40
C LEU A 375 17.62 6.73 8.94
N LEU A 376 17.38 6.18 10.14
CA LEU A 376 18.20 5.10 10.69
C LEU A 376 18.10 3.83 9.82
N GLN A 377 16.92 3.49 9.35
CA GLN A 377 16.72 2.39 8.41
C GLN A 377 17.48 2.63 7.09
N ALA A 378 17.42 3.85 6.55
CA ALA A 378 18.16 4.20 5.35
C ALA A 378 19.69 4.11 5.59
N LEU A 379 20.20 4.55 6.73
CA LEU A 379 21.63 4.41 7.06
C LEU A 379 22.09 2.95 7.02
N VAL A 380 21.34 2.04 7.65
CA VAL A 380 21.69 0.60 7.61
C VAL A 380 21.55 0.05 6.20
N LEU A 381 20.47 0.44 5.47
CA LEU A 381 20.21 -0.04 4.11
C LEU A 381 21.32 0.35 3.13
N PHE A 382 21.83 1.58 3.22
CA PHE A 382 22.87 2.09 2.32
C PHE A 382 24.30 1.82 2.81
N ALA A 383 24.48 1.33 4.06
CA ALA A 383 25.80 1.09 4.65
C ALA A 383 26.72 0.22 3.76
N PRO A 384 26.27 -0.88 3.14
CA PRO A 384 27.14 -1.72 2.30
C PRO A 384 27.70 -1.00 1.07
N ILE A 385 27.00 0.04 0.57
CA ILE A 385 27.47 0.83 -0.59
C ILE A 385 28.72 1.65 -0.22
N GLY A 386 28.81 2.10 1.03
CA GLY A 386 29.93 2.88 1.55
C GLY A 386 31.07 2.07 2.15
N LEU A 387 30.86 0.77 2.38
CA LEU A 387 31.86 -0.10 2.98
C LEU A 387 32.74 -0.76 1.91
N ALA A 388 34.03 -0.88 2.20
CA ALA A 388 35.00 -1.50 1.27
C ALA A 388 34.85 -3.04 1.21
N GLN A 389 34.18 -3.65 2.19
CA GLN A 389 33.96 -5.10 2.24
C GLN A 389 32.51 -5.44 1.88
N PRO A 390 32.28 -6.43 1.03
CA PRO A 390 30.94 -6.91 0.74
C PRO A 390 30.31 -7.55 1.98
N ILE A 391 29.10 -7.14 2.34
CA ILE A 391 28.30 -7.74 3.38
C ILE A 391 27.39 -8.77 2.70
N GLU A 392 27.27 -9.96 3.29
CA GLU A 392 26.32 -10.98 2.81
C GLU A 392 24.86 -10.50 2.97
N ALA A 393 23.99 -10.87 2.04
CA ALA A 393 22.59 -10.46 2.05
C ALA A 393 21.87 -10.84 3.35
N GLU A 394 22.15 -12.03 3.90
CA GLU A 394 21.60 -12.51 5.16
C GLU A 394 21.99 -11.60 6.34
N GLN A 395 23.28 -11.27 6.47
CA GLN A 395 23.79 -10.43 7.56
C GLN A 395 23.23 -9.00 7.45
N HIS A 396 23.14 -8.47 6.23
CA HIS A 396 22.56 -7.16 5.98
C HIS A 396 21.06 -7.13 6.35
N MET A 397 20.30 -8.16 5.95
CA MET A 397 18.90 -8.28 6.32
C MET A 397 18.71 -8.43 7.83
N ALA A 398 19.54 -9.22 8.49
CA ALA A 398 19.49 -9.40 9.94
C ALA A 398 19.74 -8.06 10.68
N ALA A 399 20.76 -7.29 10.26
CA ALA A 399 21.07 -5.99 10.83
C ALA A 399 19.94 -4.98 10.59
N PHE A 400 19.41 -4.94 9.35
CA PHE A 400 18.29 -4.06 9.00
C PHE A 400 17.02 -4.40 9.79
N ALA A 401 16.68 -5.68 9.88
CA ALA A 401 15.50 -6.15 10.60
C ALA A 401 15.61 -5.91 12.11
N LEU A 402 16.78 -6.16 12.71
CA LEU A 402 17.01 -5.92 14.13
C LEU A 402 16.86 -4.45 14.46
N MET A 403 17.55 -3.55 13.73
CA MET A 403 17.46 -2.11 13.94
C MET A 403 16.03 -1.59 13.74
N SER A 404 15.35 -2.02 12.67
CA SER A 404 13.96 -1.66 12.39
C SER A 404 13.03 -2.12 13.51
N SER A 405 13.22 -3.35 14.01
CA SER A 405 12.42 -3.92 15.10
C SER A 405 12.60 -3.17 16.40
N LEU A 406 13.83 -2.86 16.78
CA LEU A 406 14.13 -2.07 17.98
C LEU A 406 13.48 -0.68 17.90
N GLY A 407 13.60 -0.01 16.76
CA GLY A 407 12.97 1.30 16.54
C GLY A 407 11.44 1.25 16.59
N LEU A 408 10.82 0.25 15.95
CA LEU A 408 9.36 0.06 15.98
C LEU A 408 8.85 -0.30 17.37
N LEU A 409 9.58 -1.13 18.14
CA LEU A 409 9.24 -1.45 19.53
C LEU A 409 9.36 -0.22 20.43
N ALA A 410 10.44 0.56 20.29
CA ALA A 410 10.60 1.82 21.01
C ALA A 410 9.44 2.79 20.72
N LEU A 411 9.06 2.89 19.44
CA LEU A 411 7.93 3.71 18.99
C LEU A 411 6.60 3.19 19.59
N ALA A 412 6.36 1.88 19.61
CA ALA A 412 5.19 1.27 20.20
C ALA A 412 5.10 1.55 21.72
N VAL A 413 6.19 1.40 22.44
CA VAL A 413 6.27 1.71 23.89
C VAL A 413 6.03 3.20 24.15
N TRP A 414 6.61 4.08 23.34
CA TRP A 414 6.38 5.51 23.45
C TRP A 414 4.89 5.84 23.22
N MET A 415 4.29 5.34 22.13
CA MET A 415 2.87 5.54 21.85
C MET A 415 1.97 4.94 22.94
N ALA A 416 2.33 3.81 23.53
CA ALA A 416 1.58 3.19 24.61
C ALA A 416 1.54 4.05 25.88
N ARG A 417 2.55 4.90 26.12
CA ARG A 417 2.64 5.81 27.26
C ARG A 417 1.92 7.14 27.05
N LEU A 418 1.49 7.46 25.84
CA LEU A 418 0.69 8.66 25.57
C LEU A 418 -0.68 8.53 26.28
N ARG A 419 -0.98 9.49 27.14
CA ARG A 419 -2.24 9.58 27.91
C ARG A 419 -3.17 10.64 27.34
#